data_001c2d53596586da6f7d146cbd37d603
#
_entry.id   001c2d53596586da6f7d146cbd37d603
#
_cell.length_a   1.000
_cell.length_b   1.000
_cell.length_c   1.000
_cell.angle_alpha   90.00
_cell.angle_beta   90.00
_cell.angle_gamma   90.00
#
_symmetry.space_group_name_H-M   'P 1'
#
loop_
_entity.id
_entity.type
_entity.pdbx_description
1 polymer ?
#
loop_
_entity_poly.entity_id
_entity_poly.type
_entity_poly.pdbx_seq_one_letter_code
_entity_poly.pdbx_strand_id
1 'polypeptide(L)'
;MESNIAVIGMGVMGSCLALNMANHNFKVAVYNYTPDLTEAFVKNHPHDNITAFYDVKSLVEGMTRPRKFFIMVTAGKAVDSVIESLLPYLDKEDIIMDGGNSFFKDTQRRYEYVTSKGFKYFGVGVSGGEEGALNGPALMPGGNKESYKEIKEVLEAISAKAEDGKPCCTYIGENGAGHYVKMVHNGIEYADMQLIAEAYLLLKHVGVQKFMMGKSKDERYRLRFRSRMIL
;
A
#
# COMPACT_ATOMS: atom_id res chain seq x y z
N MET A 1 -14.92 -18.30 -11.56
CA MET A 1 -14.65 -16.98 -12.22
C MET A 1 -13.16 -16.78 -12.14
N GLU A 2 -12.49 -16.62 -13.27
CA GLU A 2 -11.04 -16.49 -13.28
C GLU A 2 -10.61 -15.10 -12.81
N SER A 3 -9.79 -15.06 -11.74
CA SER A 3 -9.19 -13.83 -11.24
C SER A 3 -7.92 -13.51 -12.00
N ASN A 4 -7.68 -12.24 -12.30
CA ASN A 4 -6.47 -11.81 -13.00
C ASN A 4 -5.43 -11.14 -12.08
N ILE A 5 -5.81 -10.91 -10.81
CA ILE A 5 -4.91 -10.42 -9.77
C ILE A 5 -5.30 -11.03 -8.41
N ALA A 6 -4.32 -11.35 -7.59
CA ALA A 6 -4.52 -11.76 -6.20
C ALA A 6 -4.00 -10.72 -5.22
N VAL A 7 -4.70 -10.52 -4.12
CA VAL A 7 -4.21 -9.81 -2.95
C VAL A 7 -3.96 -10.83 -1.83
N ILE A 8 -2.73 -10.88 -1.34
CA ILE A 8 -2.30 -11.79 -0.28
C ILE A 8 -2.02 -10.99 0.99
N GLY A 9 -2.81 -11.25 2.02
CA GLY A 9 -2.78 -10.53 3.28
C GLY A 9 -4.01 -9.66 3.45
N MET A 10 -4.98 -10.13 4.26
CA MET A 10 -6.27 -9.49 4.54
C MET A 10 -6.25 -8.68 5.84
N GLY A 11 -5.14 -7.96 6.08
CA GLY A 11 -5.12 -6.87 7.04
C GLY A 11 -5.83 -5.63 6.47
N VAL A 12 -5.86 -4.53 7.23
CA VAL A 12 -6.55 -3.28 6.85
C VAL A 12 -6.18 -2.84 5.42
N MET A 13 -4.90 -2.67 5.13
CA MET A 13 -4.43 -2.18 3.83
C MET A 13 -4.74 -3.14 2.68
N GLY A 14 -4.53 -4.45 2.89
CA GLY A 14 -4.79 -5.46 1.85
C GLY A 14 -6.28 -5.58 1.54
N SER A 15 -7.13 -5.55 2.56
CA SER A 15 -8.58 -5.54 2.39
C SER A 15 -9.07 -4.32 1.61
N CYS A 16 -8.57 -3.13 1.93
CA CYS A 16 -8.89 -1.89 1.23
C CYS A 16 -8.44 -1.91 -0.24
N LEU A 17 -7.22 -2.40 -0.51
CA LEU A 17 -6.72 -2.53 -1.88
C LEU A 17 -7.51 -3.56 -2.69
N ALA A 18 -7.89 -4.69 -2.10
CA ALA A 18 -8.73 -5.69 -2.77
C ALA A 18 -10.10 -5.12 -3.16
N LEU A 19 -10.73 -4.36 -2.27
CA LEU A 19 -11.98 -3.65 -2.56
C LEU A 19 -11.79 -2.58 -3.64
N ASN A 20 -10.74 -1.78 -3.55
CA ASN A 20 -10.44 -0.77 -4.56
C ASN A 20 -10.29 -1.41 -5.96
N MET A 21 -9.50 -2.49 -6.08
CA MET A 21 -9.37 -3.22 -7.34
C MET A 21 -10.72 -3.76 -7.84
N ALA A 22 -11.51 -4.36 -6.95
CA ALA A 22 -12.81 -4.92 -7.29
C ALA A 22 -13.82 -3.85 -7.75
N ASN A 23 -13.81 -2.67 -7.11
CA ASN A 23 -14.61 -1.50 -7.49
C ASN A 23 -14.21 -0.93 -8.86
N HIS A 24 -12.95 -1.14 -9.29
CA HIS A 24 -12.47 -0.82 -10.64
C HIS A 24 -12.66 -1.97 -11.64
N ASN A 25 -13.56 -2.92 -11.35
CA ASN A 25 -13.95 -4.06 -12.19
C ASN A 25 -12.84 -5.11 -12.44
N PHE A 26 -11.78 -5.13 -11.65
CA PHE A 26 -10.82 -6.23 -11.69
C PHE A 26 -11.39 -7.45 -10.94
N LYS A 27 -11.17 -8.64 -11.49
CA LYS A 27 -11.46 -9.91 -10.82
C LYS A 27 -10.33 -10.20 -9.83
N VAL A 28 -10.62 -10.11 -8.54
CA VAL A 28 -9.63 -10.17 -7.47
C VAL A 28 -9.75 -11.49 -6.71
N ALA A 29 -8.68 -12.25 -6.67
CA ALA A 29 -8.52 -13.36 -5.72
C ALA A 29 -8.00 -12.83 -4.40
N VAL A 30 -8.56 -13.28 -3.27
CA VAL A 30 -8.09 -12.87 -1.94
C VAL A 30 -7.68 -14.10 -1.13
N TYR A 31 -6.56 -13.96 -0.43
CA TYR A 31 -6.01 -15.01 0.41
C TYR A 31 -5.30 -14.43 1.62
N ASN A 32 -5.45 -15.09 2.76
CA ASN A 32 -4.65 -14.83 3.95
C ASN A 32 -4.21 -16.16 4.59
N TYR A 33 -2.99 -16.17 5.15
CA TYR A 33 -2.45 -17.35 5.85
C TYR A 33 -3.37 -17.83 6.98
N THR A 34 -4.03 -16.89 7.69
CA THR A 34 -5.08 -17.21 8.68
C THR A 34 -6.43 -17.17 7.97
N PRO A 35 -7.11 -18.30 7.75
CA PRO A 35 -8.35 -18.39 6.97
C PRO A 35 -9.47 -17.47 7.50
N ASP A 36 -9.59 -17.33 8.82
CA ASP A 36 -10.62 -16.53 9.48
C ASP A 36 -10.64 -15.07 8.98
N LEU A 37 -9.46 -14.51 8.64
CA LEU A 37 -9.37 -13.15 8.11
C LEU A 37 -9.96 -13.05 6.69
N THR A 38 -9.75 -14.07 5.87
CA THR A 38 -10.36 -14.14 4.53
C THR A 38 -11.86 -14.32 4.64
N GLU A 39 -12.35 -15.19 5.52
CA GLU A 39 -13.76 -15.41 5.76
C GLU A 39 -14.46 -14.14 6.27
N ALA A 40 -13.88 -13.49 7.27
CA ALA A 40 -14.39 -12.25 7.82
C ALA A 40 -14.45 -11.15 6.74
N PHE A 41 -13.41 -11.04 5.90
CA PHE A 41 -13.36 -10.08 4.81
C PHE A 41 -14.50 -10.28 3.82
N VAL A 42 -14.68 -11.47 3.25
CA VAL A 42 -15.74 -11.70 2.24
C VAL A 42 -17.13 -11.65 2.81
N LYS A 43 -17.30 -11.99 4.10
CA LYS A 43 -18.58 -11.87 4.80
C LYS A 43 -18.99 -10.41 5.01
N ASN A 44 -18.03 -9.56 5.37
CA ASN A 44 -18.28 -8.15 5.67
C ASN A 44 -18.33 -7.28 4.40
N HIS A 45 -17.70 -7.74 3.31
CA HIS A 45 -17.58 -7.03 2.04
C HIS A 45 -17.94 -7.95 0.86
N PRO A 46 -19.20 -8.40 0.75
CA PRO A 46 -19.63 -9.21 -0.39
C PRO A 46 -19.50 -8.40 -1.69
N HIS A 47 -18.80 -8.97 -2.69
CA HIS A 47 -18.55 -8.29 -3.96
C HIS A 47 -18.41 -9.30 -5.10
N ASP A 48 -19.10 -9.10 -6.23
CA ASP A 48 -19.16 -10.03 -7.37
C ASP A 48 -17.78 -10.22 -8.05
N ASN A 49 -16.86 -9.29 -7.86
CA ASN A 49 -15.51 -9.36 -8.41
C ASN A 49 -14.47 -9.93 -7.44
N ILE A 50 -14.88 -10.41 -6.25
CA ILE A 50 -13.96 -10.97 -5.25
C ILE A 50 -14.20 -12.47 -5.12
N THR A 51 -13.12 -13.26 -5.20
CA THR A 51 -13.12 -14.70 -4.98
C THR A 51 -12.14 -15.05 -3.86
N ALA A 52 -12.65 -15.69 -2.80
CA ALA A 52 -11.82 -16.13 -1.67
C ALA A 52 -11.14 -17.47 -1.94
N PHE A 53 -9.89 -17.57 -1.49
CA PHE A 53 -9.12 -18.81 -1.47
C PHE A 53 -8.55 -19.03 -0.07
N TYR A 54 -8.36 -20.30 0.31
CA TYR A 54 -7.96 -20.68 1.65
C TYR A 54 -6.65 -21.49 1.69
N ASP A 55 -6.08 -21.77 0.52
CA ASP A 55 -4.75 -22.34 0.36
C ASP A 55 -4.06 -21.80 -0.89
N VAL A 56 -2.73 -21.84 -0.89
CA VAL A 56 -1.90 -21.23 -1.95
C VAL A 56 -2.07 -21.97 -3.29
N LYS A 57 -2.23 -23.29 -3.28
CA LYS A 57 -2.36 -24.07 -4.51
C LYS A 57 -3.65 -23.72 -5.24
N SER A 58 -4.77 -23.76 -4.56
CA SER A 58 -6.08 -23.38 -5.15
C SER A 58 -6.13 -21.93 -5.57
N LEU A 59 -5.48 -21.01 -4.83
CA LEU A 59 -5.31 -19.62 -5.25
C LEU A 59 -4.63 -19.54 -6.62
N VAL A 60 -3.46 -20.16 -6.76
CA VAL A 60 -2.67 -20.08 -8.01
C VAL A 60 -3.39 -20.76 -9.17
N GLU A 61 -4.01 -21.92 -8.94
CA GLU A 61 -4.76 -22.65 -9.98
C GLU A 61 -6.03 -21.90 -10.41
N GLY A 62 -6.64 -21.10 -9.54
CA GLY A 62 -7.84 -20.31 -9.82
C GLY A 62 -7.59 -19.01 -10.61
N MET A 63 -6.33 -18.69 -10.93
CA MET A 63 -5.96 -17.43 -11.57
C MET A 63 -5.62 -17.58 -13.06
N THR A 64 -5.98 -16.56 -13.83
CA THR A 64 -5.60 -16.43 -15.26
C THR A 64 -4.15 -15.99 -15.43
N ARG A 65 -3.43 -16.61 -16.36
CA ARG A 65 -2.03 -16.27 -16.69
C ARG A 65 -1.92 -15.08 -17.65
N PRO A 66 -0.85 -14.28 -17.51
CA PRO A 66 0.14 -14.26 -16.44
C PRO A 66 -0.48 -13.80 -15.12
N ARG A 67 -0.20 -14.54 -14.04
CA ARG A 67 -0.78 -14.29 -12.74
C ARG A 67 -0.04 -13.15 -12.02
N LYS A 68 -0.78 -12.34 -11.30
CA LYS A 68 -0.27 -11.18 -10.57
C LYS A 68 -0.61 -11.31 -9.09
N PHE A 69 0.38 -11.32 -8.23
CA PHE A 69 0.21 -11.48 -6.78
C PHE A 69 0.65 -10.20 -6.07
N PHE A 70 -0.30 -9.50 -5.47
CA PHE A 70 -0.04 -8.30 -4.67
C PHE A 70 0.05 -8.69 -3.18
N ILE A 71 1.25 -8.69 -2.63
CA ILE A 71 1.51 -9.11 -1.25
C ILE A 71 1.37 -7.90 -0.32
N MET A 72 0.46 -7.99 0.64
CA MET A 72 0.16 -6.96 1.64
C MET A 72 0.28 -7.53 3.05
N VAL A 73 1.47 -8.05 3.39
CA VAL A 73 1.78 -8.60 4.71
C VAL A 73 2.82 -7.74 5.43
N THR A 74 3.04 -8.05 6.71
CA THR A 74 4.10 -7.40 7.49
C THR A 74 5.46 -7.57 6.81
N ALA A 75 6.21 -6.47 6.69
CA ALA A 75 7.54 -6.47 6.09
C ALA A 75 8.51 -7.44 6.82
N GLY A 76 9.50 -7.90 6.11
CA GLY A 76 10.50 -8.85 6.61
C GLY A 76 10.16 -10.31 6.30
N LYS A 77 10.35 -11.20 7.25
CA LYS A 77 10.22 -12.65 7.06
C LYS A 77 8.87 -13.11 6.51
N ALA A 78 7.78 -12.40 6.82
CA ALA A 78 6.46 -12.75 6.32
C ALA A 78 6.39 -12.66 4.78
N VAL A 79 7.01 -11.63 4.19
CA VAL A 79 7.10 -11.50 2.73
C VAL A 79 7.90 -12.65 2.12
N ASP A 80 9.05 -13.00 2.72
CA ASP A 80 9.86 -14.14 2.28
C ASP A 80 9.07 -15.45 2.33
N SER A 81 8.32 -15.69 3.42
CA SER A 81 7.48 -16.88 3.58
C SER A 81 6.38 -16.96 2.51
N VAL A 82 5.74 -15.85 2.17
CA VAL A 82 4.73 -15.82 1.10
C VAL A 82 5.37 -16.12 -0.25
N ILE A 83 6.52 -15.51 -0.57
CA ILE A 83 7.25 -15.80 -1.80
C ILE A 83 7.56 -17.29 -1.91
N GLU A 84 8.16 -17.90 -0.87
CA GLU A 84 8.49 -19.33 -0.84
C GLU A 84 7.27 -20.24 -1.03
N SER A 85 6.11 -19.84 -0.46
CA SER A 85 4.88 -20.61 -0.61
C SER A 85 4.29 -20.56 -2.02
N LEU A 86 4.53 -19.48 -2.76
CA LEU A 86 4.06 -19.30 -4.13
C LEU A 86 4.95 -20.02 -5.14
N LEU A 87 6.27 -19.92 -4.99
CA LEU A 87 7.26 -20.38 -5.98
C LEU A 87 7.03 -21.78 -6.56
N PRO A 88 6.60 -22.81 -5.77
CA PRO A 88 6.36 -24.14 -6.31
C PRO A 88 5.22 -24.25 -7.34
N TYR A 89 4.32 -23.28 -7.38
CA TYR A 89 3.11 -23.29 -8.20
C TYR A 89 3.14 -22.28 -9.34
N LEU A 90 4.16 -21.38 -9.34
CA LEU A 90 4.26 -20.32 -10.36
C LEU A 90 4.79 -20.85 -11.69
N ASP A 91 4.33 -20.23 -12.77
CA ASP A 91 4.90 -20.37 -14.11
C ASP A 91 5.78 -19.17 -14.46
N LYS A 92 6.61 -19.35 -15.48
CA LYS A 92 7.37 -18.24 -16.06
C LYS A 92 6.41 -17.13 -16.47
N GLU A 93 6.84 -15.90 -16.30
CA GLU A 93 6.05 -14.68 -16.57
C GLU A 93 5.05 -14.29 -15.47
N ASP A 94 4.82 -15.12 -14.45
CA ASP A 94 4.04 -14.68 -13.30
C ASP A 94 4.75 -13.56 -12.54
N ILE A 95 3.94 -12.67 -11.94
CA ILE A 95 4.42 -11.43 -11.35
C ILE A 95 4.11 -11.40 -9.86
N ILE A 96 5.14 -11.20 -9.05
CA ILE A 96 5.03 -10.93 -7.62
C ILE A 96 5.23 -9.44 -7.37
N MET A 97 4.31 -8.81 -6.66
CA MET A 97 4.37 -7.43 -6.22
C MET A 97 4.38 -7.37 -4.70
N ASP A 98 5.46 -6.93 -4.10
CA ASP A 98 5.54 -6.65 -2.65
C ASP A 98 5.04 -5.22 -2.40
N GLY A 99 3.84 -5.09 -1.87
CA GLY A 99 3.22 -3.82 -1.49
C GLY A 99 3.37 -3.48 -0.01
N GLY A 100 4.07 -4.32 0.75
CA GLY A 100 4.40 -4.04 2.15
C GLY A 100 5.34 -2.85 2.30
N ASN A 101 5.50 -2.37 3.52
CA ASN A 101 6.47 -1.31 3.81
C ASN A 101 7.89 -1.89 3.99
N SER A 102 8.34 -2.62 2.97
CA SER A 102 9.59 -3.37 2.99
C SER A 102 10.82 -2.45 2.90
N PHE A 103 11.89 -2.84 3.60
CA PHE A 103 13.18 -2.17 3.47
C PHE A 103 13.75 -2.41 2.06
N PHE A 104 14.16 -1.37 1.37
CA PHE A 104 14.55 -1.45 -0.04
C PHE A 104 15.68 -2.46 -0.33
N LYS A 105 16.61 -2.68 0.61
CA LYS A 105 17.68 -3.69 0.46
C LYS A 105 17.13 -5.13 0.51
N ASP A 106 16.10 -5.38 1.31
CA ASP A 106 15.41 -6.68 1.29
C ASP A 106 14.67 -6.87 -0.04
N THR A 107 14.09 -5.80 -0.58
CA THR A 107 13.46 -5.80 -1.90
C THR A 107 14.46 -6.11 -3.00
N GLN A 108 15.69 -5.55 -2.93
CA GLN A 108 16.78 -5.87 -3.86
C GLN A 108 17.14 -7.36 -3.80
N ARG A 109 17.36 -7.90 -2.61
CA ARG A 109 17.64 -9.32 -2.40
C ARG A 109 16.53 -10.22 -2.95
N ARG A 110 15.25 -9.87 -2.71
CA ARG A 110 14.09 -10.61 -3.22
C ARG A 110 13.98 -10.51 -4.75
N TYR A 111 14.22 -9.33 -5.29
CA TYR A 111 14.25 -9.12 -6.74
C TYR A 111 15.27 -10.05 -7.41
N GLU A 112 16.52 -10.06 -6.94
CA GLU A 112 17.58 -10.92 -7.47
C GLU A 112 17.21 -12.41 -7.33
N TYR A 113 16.70 -12.81 -6.19
CA TYR A 113 16.29 -14.18 -5.90
C TYR A 113 15.14 -14.65 -6.80
N VAL A 114 14.06 -13.88 -6.89
CA VAL A 114 12.86 -14.24 -7.65
C VAL A 114 13.15 -14.23 -9.16
N THR A 115 13.88 -13.23 -9.63
CA THR A 115 14.25 -13.13 -11.06
C THR A 115 15.22 -14.21 -11.49
N SER A 116 16.15 -14.65 -10.63
CA SER A 116 17.03 -15.79 -10.92
C SER A 116 16.29 -17.10 -11.13
N LYS A 117 15.06 -17.22 -10.62
CA LYS A 117 14.16 -18.36 -10.84
C LYS A 117 13.28 -18.21 -12.09
N GLY A 118 13.38 -17.09 -12.81
CA GLY A 118 12.64 -16.81 -14.04
C GLY A 118 11.28 -16.14 -13.85
N PHE A 119 10.99 -15.65 -12.64
CA PHE A 119 9.76 -14.91 -12.32
C PHE A 119 10.00 -13.40 -12.31
N LYS A 120 8.93 -12.61 -12.34
CA LYS A 120 8.99 -11.15 -12.29
C LYS A 120 8.67 -10.66 -10.87
N TYR A 121 9.41 -9.66 -10.42
CA TYR A 121 9.24 -9.09 -9.08
C TYR A 121 9.24 -7.58 -9.10
N PHE A 122 8.31 -7.00 -8.31
CA PHE A 122 8.21 -5.56 -8.09
C PHE A 122 8.11 -5.25 -6.59
N GLY A 123 8.85 -4.24 -6.14
CA GLY A 123 8.61 -3.58 -4.87
C GLY A 123 7.74 -2.36 -5.12
N VAL A 124 6.55 -2.34 -4.55
CA VAL A 124 5.56 -1.28 -4.78
C VAL A 124 5.33 -0.50 -3.50
N GLY A 125 5.87 0.71 -3.42
CA GLY A 125 5.53 1.62 -2.32
C GLY A 125 4.05 2.01 -2.40
N VAL A 126 3.33 1.84 -1.30
CA VAL A 126 1.90 2.20 -1.19
C VAL A 126 1.76 3.31 -0.14
N SER A 127 1.14 4.43 -0.49
CA SER A 127 0.91 5.56 0.40
C SER A 127 -0.53 6.04 0.35
N GLY A 128 -1.08 6.43 1.52
CA GLY A 128 -2.44 6.94 1.63
C GLY A 128 -3.21 6.41 2.84
N GLY A 129 -2.60 5.56 3.67
CA GLY A 129 -3.28 4.91 4.79
C GLY A 129 -4.47 4.06 4.36
N GLU A 130 -5.38 3.78 5.30
CA GLU A 130 -6.58 2.98 5.07
C GLU A 130 -7.50 3.60 4.02
N GLU A 131 -7.83 4.88 4.21
CA GLU A 131 -8.71 5.62 3.30
C GLU A 131 -8.12 5.72 1.89
N GLY A 132 -6.83 6.06 1.78
CA GLY A 132 -6.14 6.11 0.50
C GLY A 132 -6.07 4.74 -0.18
N ALA A 133 -5.81 3.66 0.54
CA ALA A 133 -5.80 2.32 -0.03
C ALA A 133 -7.16 1.93 -0.65
N LEU A 134 -8.27 2.38 -0.03
CA LEU A 134 -9.63 2.13 -0.53
C LEU A 134 -10.00 3.04 -1.70
N ASN A 135 -9.67 4.33 -1.64
CA ASN A 135 -10.20 5.37 -2.53
C ASN A 135 -9.20 5.89 -3.55
N GLY A 136 -7.93 5.51 -3.44
CA GLY A 136 -6.87 5.90 -4.37
C GLY A 136 -5.54 6.15 -3.65
N PRO A 137 -4.65 5.14 -3.56
CA PRO A 137 -3.31 5.33 -3.02
C PRO A 137 -2.38 6.00 -4.03
N ALA A 138 -1.31 6.64 -3.53
CA ALA A 138 -0.16 6.90 -4.37
C ALA A 138 0.70 5.62 -4.44
N LEU A 139 1.05 5.20 -5.66
CA LEU A 139 1.77 3.95 -5.92
C LEU A 139 3.13 4.20 -6.56
N MET A 140 4.15 3.53 -6.04
CA MET A 140 5.56 3.69 -6.41
C MET A 140 6.14 2.34 -6.85
N PRO A 141 5.77 1.81 -8.03
CA PRO A 141 6.30 0.54 -8.52
C PRO A 141 7.77 0.66 -8.96
N GLY A 142 8.59 -0.25 -8.43
CA GLY A 142 9.98 -0.45 -8.85
C GLY A 142 10.23 -1.91 -9.16
N GLY A 143 10.96 -2.20 -10.23
CA GLY A 143 11.23 -3.56 -10.69
C GLY A 143 11.62 -3.61 -12.16
N ASN A 144 11.38 -4.72 -12.85
CA ASN A 144 11.72 -4.86 -14.26
C ASN A 144 10.90 -3.91 -15.14
N LYS A 145 11.56 -3.01 -15.84
CA LYS A 145 10.93 -1.98 -16.66
C LYS A 145 10.06 -2.56 -17.80
N GLU A 146 10.52 -3.60 -18.45
CA GLU A 146 9.80 -4.19 -19.59
C GLU A 146 8.49 -4.86 -19.15
N SER A 147 8.50 -5.45 -17.95
CA SER A 147 7.34 -6.11 -17.36
C SER A 147 6.36 -5.14 -16.70
N TYR A 148 6.73 -3.89 -16.47
CA TYR A 148 5.86 -2.88 -15.86
C TYR A 148 4.55 -2.68 -16.63
N LYS A 149 4.58 -2.78 -17.95
CA LYS A 149 3.38 -2.68 -18.81
C LYS A 149 2.26 -3.65 -18.41
N GLU A 150 2.60 -4.79 -17.80
CA GLU A 150 1.65 -5.84 -17.44
C GLU A 150 0.88 -5.55 -16.15
N ILE A 151 1.45 -4.71 -15.28
CA ILE A 151 0.82 -4.28 -14.01
C ILE A 151 0.33 -2.83 -14.06
N LYS A 152 0.76 -2.07 -15.06
CA LYS A 152 0.49 -0.63 -15.19
C LYS A 152 -1.01 -0.32 -15.12
N GLU A 153 -1.81 -1.04 -15.91
CA GLU A 153 -3.25 -0.78 -16.00
C GLU A 153 -3.94 -0.86 -14.62
N VAL A 154 -3.71 -1.95 -13.88
CA VAL A 154 -4.33 -2.13 -12.57
C VAL A 154 -3.82 -1.11 -11.57
N LEU A 155 -2.51 -0.83 -11.54
CA LEU A 155 -1.93 0.13 -10.60
C LEU A 155 -2.40 1.57 -10.88
N GLU A 156 -2.44 1.96 -12.15
CA GLU A 156 -2.95 3.28 -12.53
C GLU A 156 -4.46 3.42 -12.28
N ALA A 157 -5.24 2.37 -12.50
CA ALA A 157 -6.69 2.41 -12.26
C ALA A 157 -7.01 2.67 -10.78
N ILE A 158 -6.36 1.95 -9.86
CA ILE A 158 -6.64 2.02 -8.43
C ILE A 158 -5.97 3.20 -7.72
N SER A 159 -5.06 3.91 -8.37
CA SER A 159 -4.35 5.04 -7.77
C SER A 159 -5.19 6.31 -7.72
N ALA A 160 -4.88 7.21 -6.77
CA ALA A 160 -5.43 8.55 -6.75
C ALA A 160 -5.19 9.25 -8.10
N LYS A 161 -6.03 10.23 -8.40
CA LYS A 161 -5.86 11.09 -9.58
C LYS A 161 -5.50 12.50 -9.13
N ALA A 162 -4.48 13.07 -9.76
CA ALA A 162 -4.13 14.48 -9.60
C ALA A 162 -5.20 15.38 -10.21
N GLU A 163 -5.10 16.68 -9.96
CA GLU A 163 -6.08 17.69 -10.51
C GLU A 163 -6.18 17.65 -12.04
N ASP A 164 -5.10 17.28 -12.73
CA ASP A 164 -5.06 17.13 -14.19
C ASP A 164 -5.55 15.75 -14.69
N GLY A 165 -6.09 14.92 -13.78
CA GLY A 165 -6.61 13.58 -14.05
C GLY A 165 -5.55 12.48 -14.20
N LYS A 166 -4.26 12.80 -14.08
CA LYS A 166 -3.20 11.80 -14.16
C LYS A 166 -3.17 10.92 -12.90
N PRO A 167 -2.88 9.61 -13.06
CA PRO A 167 -2.76 8.71 -11.93
C PRO A 167 -1.54 9.06 -11.05
N CYS A 168 -1.70 9.04 -9.73
CA CYS A 168 -0.61 9.11 -8.76
C CYS A 168 0.14 7.77 -8.69
N CYS A 169 0.51 7.27 -9.85
CA CYS A 169 1.25 6.03 -10.05
C CYS A 169 2.22 6.20 -11.22
N THR A 170 3.49 5.96 -10.99
CA THR A 170 4.49 5.97 -12.06
C THR A 170 5.59 4.96 -11.78
N TYR A 171 6.17 4.40 -12.83
CA TYR A 171 7.36 3.56 -12.70
C TYR A 171 8.53 4.39 -12.13
N ILE A 172 9.04 3.98 -10.99
CA ILE A 172 10.08 4.72 -10.26
C ILE A 172 11.48 4.38 -10.77
N GLY A 173 11.71 3.10 -11.06
CA GLY A 173 13.02 2.62 -11.48
C GLY A 173 13.16 1.12 -11.26
N GLU A 174 14.33 0.59 -11.53
CA GLU A 174 14.60 -0.84 -11.41
C GLU A 174 14.75 -1.29 -9.96
N ASN A 175 14.63 -2.60 -9.75
CA ASN A 175 14.95 -3.28 -8.52
C ASN A 175 14.15 -2.71 -7.31
N GLY A 176 14.84 -2.28 -6.24
CA GLY A 176 14.23 -1.75 -5.00
C GLY A 176 13.82 -0.28 -5.02
N ALA A 177 13.83 0.38 -6.21
CA ALA A 177 13.60 1.81 -6.33
C ALA A 177 12.25 2.28 -5.75
N GLY A 178 11.18 1.51 -5.94
CA GLY A 178 9.86 1.85 -5.40
C GLY A 178 9.84 1.94 -3.88
N HIS A 179 10.38 0.94 -3.19
CA HIS A 179 10.48 0.96 -1.73
C HIS A 179 11.51 1.98 -1.22
N TYR A 180 12.55 2.26 -2.00
CA TYR A 180 13.49 3.33 -1.64
C TYR A 180 12.79 4.69 -1.61
N VAL A 181 12.02 5.03 -2.65
CA VAL A 181 11.26 6.29 -2.69
C VAL A 181 10.22 6.33 -1.58
N LYS A 182 9.51 5.21 -1.31
CA LYS A 182 8.56 5.14 -0.19
C LYS A 182 9.24 5.35 1.16
N MET A 183 10.43 4.81 1.36
CA MET A 183 11.21 5.02 2.58
C MET A 183 11.60 6.51 2.75
N VAL A 184 12.05 7.17 1.70
CA VAL A 184 12.38 8.60 1.72
C VAL A 184 11.14 9.44 2.00
N HIS A 185 10.02 9.15 1.32
CA HIS A 185 8.73 9.77 1.57
C HIS A 185 8.35 9.70 3.06
N ASN A 186 8.37 8.49 3.64
CA ASN A 186 8.02 8.29 5.04
C ASN A 186 8.98 9.04 5.98
N GLY A 187 10.28 9.06 5.66
CA GLY A 187 11.28 9.81 6.46
C GLY A 187 10.96 11.31 6.52
N ILE A 188 10.57 11.91 5.40
CA ILE A 188 10.19 13.32 5.31
C ILE A 188 8.87 13.55 6.07
N GLU A 189 7.84 12.74 5.81
CA GLU A 189 6.52 12.85 6.42
C GLU A 189 6.58 12.78 7.95
N TYR A 190 7.29 11.79 8.50
CA TYR A 190 7.43 11.64 9.96
C TYR A 190 8.24 12.78 10.59
N ALA A 191 9.27 13.29 9.91
CA ALA A 191 10.02 14.45 10.39
C ALA A 191 9.14 15.71 10.42
N ASP A 192 8.35 15.94 9.40
CA ASP A 192 7.41 17.07 9.31
C ASP A 192 6.34 16.99 10.42
N MET A 193 5.73 15.81 10.60
CA MET A 193 4.78 15.57 11.68
C MET A 193 5.39 15.84 13.07
N GLN A 194 6.64 15.44 13.30
CA GLN A 194 7.34 15.69 14.56
C GLN A 194 7.59 17.18 14.77
N LEU A 195 8.05 17.91 13.76
CA LEU A 195 8.25 19.36 13.82
C LEU A 195 6.96 20.11 14.15
N ILE A 196 5.84 19.71 13.53
CA ILE A 196 4.52 20.30 13.81
C ILE A 196 4.10 20.02 15.27
N ALA A 197 4.30 18.78 15.74
CA ALA A 197 3.96 18.40 17.11
C ALA A 197 4.80 19.18 18.15
N GLU A 198 6.09 19.34 17.91
CA GLU A 198 6.97 20.12 18.80
C GLU A 198 6.62 21.61 18.79
N ALA A 199 6.37 22.19 17.61
CA ALA A 199 5.91 23.58 17.50
C ALA A 199 4.59 23.79 18.27
N TYR A 200 3.64 22.87 18.14
CA TYR A 200 2.39 22.91 18.89
C TYR A 200 2.62 22.87 20.41
N LEU A 201 3.48 21.98 20.89
CA LEU A 201 3.81 21.86 22.31
C LEU A 201 4.49 23.14 22.85
N LEU A 202 5.42 23.72 22.10
CA LEU A 202 6.06 24.99 22.46
C LEU A 202 5.04 26.12 22.54
N LEU A 203 4.19 26.28 21.53
CA LEU A 203 3.13 27.29 21.53
C LEU A 203 2.14 27.09 22.69
N LYS A 204 1.79 25.87 23.01
CA LYS A 204 0.87 25.53 24.09
C LYS A 204 1.44 25.84 25.46
N HIS A 205 2.71 25.48 25.71
CA HIS A 205 3.31 25.57 27.06
C HIS A 205 4.10 26.85 27.29
N VAL A 206 4.73 27.43 26.32
CA VAL A 206 5.63 28.59 26.48
C VAL A 206 5.05 29.87 25.90
N GLY A 207 4.49 29.83 24.70
CA GLY A 207 4.03 31.01 23.97
C GLY A 207 2.63 31.47 24.39
N VAL A 208 1.67 30.56 24.34
CA VAL A 208 0.24 30.92 24.53
C VAL A 208 -0.06 31.30 25.98
N GLN A 209 0.53 30.64 26.98
CA GLN A 209 0.28 30.99 28.37
C GLN A 209 0.86 32.38 28.72
N LYS A 210 2.09 32.69 28.35
CA LYS A 210 2.70 34.01 28.59
C LYS A 210 1.97 35.13 27.83
N PHE A 211 1.64 34.87 26.58
CA PHE A 211 0.92 35.84 25.74
C PHE A 211 -0.53 36.06 26.23
N MET A 212 -1.18 35.04 26.79
CA MET A 212 -2.54 35.12 27.30
C MET A 212 -2.64 35.72 28.70
N MET A 213 -1.57 35.69 29.51
CA MET A 213 -1.54 36.29 30.82
C MET A 213 -1.63 37.82 30.83
N GLY A 214 -1.17 38.46 29.74
CA GLY A 214 -1.25 39.92 29.58
C GLY A 214 -2.49 40.44 28.82
N LYS A 215 -3.41 39.55 28.44
CA LYS A 215 -4.56 39.89 27.59
C LYS A 215 -5.88 39.92 28.35
N SER A 216 -6.80 40.80 27.94
CA SER A 216 -8.17 40.82 28.45
C SER A 216 -8.92 39.51 28.16
N LYS A 217 -10.02 39.27 28.88
CA LYS A 217 -10.84 38.05 28.72
C LYS A 217 -11.35 37.87 27.27
N ASP A 218 -11.70 38.97 26.59
CA ASP A 218 -12.19 38.99 25.20
C ASP A 218 -11.08 38.71 24.19
N GLU A 219 -9.89 39.28 24.41
CA GLU A 219 -8.74 39.02 23.54
C GLU A 219 -8.28 37.55 23.63
N ARG A 220 -8.34 36.94 24.82
CA ARG A 220 -8.06 35.52 25.02
C ARG A 220 -9.06 34.62 24.29
N TYR A 221 -10.33 35.04 24.26
CA TYR A 221 -11.37 34.29 23.53
C TYR A 221 -11.17 34.31 22.03
N ARG A 222 -10.85 35.48 21.45
CA ARG A 222 -10.56 35.64 20.01
C ARG A 222 -9.33 34.85 19.55
N LEU A 223 -8.28 34.76 20.37
CA LEU A 223 -7.08 33.99 20.07
C LEU A 223 -7.32 32.47 20.15
N ARG A 224 -8.13 32.01 21.10
CA ARG A 224 -8.55 30.59 21.17
C ARG A 224 -9.40 30.17 19.95
N PHE A 225 -10.18 31.07 19.40
CA PHE A 225 -11.01 30.78 18.22
C PHE A 225 -10.16 30.69 16.94
N ARG A 226 -9.14 31.55 16.81
CA ARG A 226 -8.21 31.50 15.68
C ARG A 226 -7.29 30.25 15.71
N SER A 227 -6.83 29.80 16.86
CA SER A 227 -6.03 28.59 16.97
C SER A 227 -6.81 27.30 16.73
N ARG A 228 -8.15 27.30 16.82
CA ARG A 228 -9.01 26.17 16.46
C ARG A 228 -9.34 26.08 14.96
N MET A 229 -9.06 27.16 14.20
CA MET A 229 -9.29 27.19 12.74
C MET A 229 -8.03 26.84 11.92
N ILE A 230 -6.90 26.54 12.57
CA ILE A 230 -5.62 26.20 11.92
C ILE A 230 -5.27 24.69 12.14
N LEU A 231 -6.17 23.92 12.76
CA LEU A 231 -6.04 22.46 12.92
C LEU A 231 -7.10 21.74 12.11
#